data_4b054fdfbc78b39a7801f5777f672dd4
#
_entry.id   4b054fdfbc78b39a7801f5777f672dd4
#
_cell.length_a   1.000
_cell.length_b   1.000
_cell.length_c   1.000
_cell.angle_alpha   90.00
_cell.angle_beta   90.00
_cell.angle_gamma   90.00
#
_symmetry.space_group_name_H-M   'P 1'
#
loop_
_entity.id
_entity.type
_entity.pdbx_description
1 polymer ?
#
loop_
_entity_poly.entity_id
_entity_poly.type
_entity_poly.pdbx_seq_one_letter_code
_entity_poly.pdbx_strand_id
1 'polypeptide(L)'
;MSDDLFNLIYNKSLDLLSRREHSRKEIKDKLRLRFDNNDLIQKVVSKLETNNLINEQRFAEAYTRSRKRKGFGPVRINHELLSKGIKDSISNQIIYDEGPWNEAAKKVFDKKFKNGPSTEIKETLKQKNFLQNRGFTHKEIESVFTNGMLWFIAMSYEVLARKY
;
A
#
# COMPACT_ATOMS: atom_id res chain seq x y z
N MET A 1 35.69 9.73 -20.40
CA MET A 1 34.91 8.49 -20.63
C MET A 1 34.14 8.03 -19.36
N SER A 2 34.81 7.88 -18.21
CA SER A 2 34.10 7.50 -16.95
C SER A 2 33.11 8.55 -16.51
N ASP A 3 33.44 9.82 -16.62
CA ASP A 3 32.58 10.94 -16.20
C ASP A 3 31.35 11.10 -17.11
N ASP A 4 31.49 10.85 -18.40
CA ASP A 4 30.40 10.91 -19.36
C ASP A 4 29.37 9.82 -19.09
N LEU A 5 29.83 8.60 -18.80
CA LEU A 5 28.96 7.49 -18.45
C LEU A 5 28.27 7.72 -17.10
N PHE A 6 29.00 8.27 -16.11
CA PHE A 6 28.40 8.65 -14.83
C PHE A 6 27.25 9.66 -15.03
N ASN A 7 27.49 10.72 -15.79
CA ASN A 7 26.50 11.74 -16.09
C ASN A 7 25.28 11.18 -16.85
N LEU A 8 25.51 10.25 -17.78
CA LEU A 8 24.45 9.58 -18.50
C LEU A 8 23.54 8.76 -17.56
N ILE A 9 24.13 7.96 -16.66
CA ILE A 9 23.42 7.18 -15.65
C ILE A 9 22.68 8.10 -14.69
N TYR A 10 23.32 9.19 -14.24
CA TYR A 10 22.73 10.16 -13.33
C TYR A 10 21.51 10.85 -13.96
N ASN A 11 21.63 11.36 -15.19
CA ASN A 11 20.53 12.01 -15.91
C ASN A 11 19.36 11.03 -16.16
N LYS A 12 19.67 9.76 -16.45
CA LYS A 12 18.63 8.72 -16.58
C LYS A 12 17.90 8.49 -15.27
N SER A 13 18.59 8.55 -14.16
CA SER A 13 17.98 8.44 -12.83
C SER A 13 17.06 9.62 -12.52
N LEU A 14 17.49 10.84 -12.88
CA LEU A 14 16.64 12.04 -12.74
C LEU A 14 15.37 11.94 -13.57
N ASP A 15 15.44 11.43 -14.80
CA ASP A 15 14.27 11.18 -15.65
C ASP A 15 13.27 10.20 -14.98
N LEU A 16 13.77 9.15 -14.32
CA LEU A 16 12.93 8.22 -13.58
C LEU A 16 12.27 8.88 -12.36
N LEU A 17 13.07 9.63 -11.59
CA LEU A 17 12.61 10.29 -10.36
C LEU A 17 11.66 11.45 -10.62
N SER A 18 11.74 12.11 -11.78
CA SER A 18 10.81 13.18 -12.16
C SER A 18 9.37 12.68 -12.36
N ARG A 19 9.19 11.40 -12.62
CA ARG A 19 7.86 10.81 -12.87
C ARG A 19 7.15 10.37 -11.58
N ARG A 20 7.91 9.83 -10.62
CA ARG A 20 7.44 9.41 -9.29
C ARG A 20 8.60 9.12 -8.36
N GLU A 21 8.31 9.00 -7.08
CA GLU A 21 9.26 8.43 -6.13
C GLU A 21 9.62 6.98 -6.51
N HIS A 22 10.88 6.63 -6.30
CA HIS A 22 11.41 5.27 -6.49
C HIS A 22 12.22 4.87 -5.27
N SER A 23 12.17 3.58 -4.90
CA SER A 23 13.09 3.06 -3.91
C SER A 23 14.50 2.93 -4.50
N ARG A 24 15.50 2.89 -3.60
CA ARG A 24 16.90 2.62 -3.98
C ARG A 24 17.03 1.36 -4.84
N LYS A 25 16.33 0.28 -4.44
CA LYS A 25 16.33 -0.98 -5.17
C LYS A 25 15.73 -0.81 -6.57
N GLU A 26 14.56 -0.17 -6.68
CA GLU A 26 13.92 0.06 -7.98
C GLU A 26 14.80 0.83 -8.97
N ILE A 27 15.49 1.88 -8.51
CA ILE A 27 16.42 2.64 -9.37
C ILE A 27 17.58 1.75 -9.83
N LYS A 28 18.22 1.03 -8.90
CA LYS A 28 19.30 0.10 -9.25
C LYS A 28 18.88 -0.93 -10.30
N ASP A 29 17.73 -1.58 -10.08
CA ASP A 29 17.24 -2.61 -10.98
C ASP A 29 16.94 -2.06 -12.38
N LYS A 30 16.34 -0.86 -12.46
CA LYS A 30 16.07 -0.17 -13.74
C LYS A 30 17.36 0.26 -14.47
N LEU A 31 18.36 0.71 -13.75
CA LEU A 31 19.65 1.12 -14.33
C LEU A 31 20.42 -0.09 -14.84
N ARG A 32 20.43 -1.21 -14.13
CA ARG A 32 21.08 -2.47 -14.55
C ARG A 32 20.52 -3.04 -15.85
N LEU A 33 19.28 -2.76 -16.18
CA LEU A 33 18.69 -3.16 -17.47
C LEU A 33 19.28 -2.40 -18.66
N ARG A 34 20.01 -1.29 -18.44
CA ARG A 34 20.49 -0.37 -19.48
C ARG A 34 21.99 -0.17 -19.47
N PHE A 35 22.63 -0.37 -18.33
CA PHE A 35 24.03 -0.08 -18.12
C PHE A 35 24.72 -1.27 -17.44
N ASP A 36 25.78 -1.75 -18.05
CA ASP A 36 26.60 -2.86 -17.54
C ASP A 36 27.81 -2.32 -16.75
N ASN A 37 27.52 -1.52 -15.71
CA ASN A 37 28.57 -1.00 -14.80
C ASN A 37 27.99 -0.81 -13.39
N ASN A 38 28.01 -1.87 -12.60
CA ASN A 38 27.45 -1.87 -11.24
C ASN A 38 28.13 -0.85 -10.31
N ASP A 39 29.44 -0.62 -10.46
CA ASP A 39 30.18 0.33 -9.61
C ASP A 39 29.74 1.77 -9.85
N LEU A 40 29.58 2.17 -11.12
CA LEU A 40 29.06 3.49 -11.44
C LEU A 40 27.60 3.65 -11.03
N ILE A 41 26.76 2.62 -11.23
CA ILE A 41 25.37 2.63 -10.75
C ILE A 41 25.35 2.85 -9.23
N GLN A 42 26.20 2.15 -8.48
CA GLN A 42 26.27 2.32 -7.02
C GLN A 42 26.69 3.73 -6.63
N LYS A 43 27.69 4.30 -7.31
CA LYS A 43 28.15 5.69 -7.07
C LYS A 43 27.05 6.71 -7.37
N VAL A 44 26.34 6.54 -8.49
CA VAL A 44 25.20 7.40 -8.86
C VAL A 44 24.10 7.32 -7.80
N VAL A 45 23.70 6.12 -7.42
CA VAL A 45 22.64 5.94 -6.41
C VAL A 45 23.03 6.56 -5.08
N SER A 46 24.27 6.38 -4.62
CA SER A 46 24.77 7.01 -3.40
C SER A 46 24.72 8.54 -3.48
N LYS A 47 25.08 9.14 -4.63
CA LYS A 47 24.98 10.59 -4.84
C LYS A 47 23.53 11.08 -4.83
N LEU A 48 22.60 10.32 -5.40
CA LEU A 48 21.17 10.65 -5.38
C LEU A 48 20.60 10.61 -3.95
N GLU A 49 21.04 9.68 -3.12
CA GLU A 49 20.69 9.60 -1.70
C GLU A 49 21.25 10.77 -0.91
N THR A 50 22.53 11.09 -1.09
CA THR A 50 23.19 12.25 -0.44
C THR A 50 22.49 13.56 -0.77
N ASN A 51 22.02 13.70 -2.02
CA ASN A 51 21.25 14.87 -2.47
C ASN A 51 19.76 14.79 -2.13
N ASN A 52 19.34 13.80 -1.36
CA ASN A 52 17.93 13.55 -0.98
C ASN A 52 16.97 13.42 -2.18
N LEU A 53 17.49 13.02 -3.34
CA LEU A 53 16.70 12.73 -4.54
C LEU A 53 16.07 11.33 -4.49
N ILE A 54 16.72 10.40 -3.77
CA ILE A 54 16.15 9.13 -3.34
C ILE A 54 15.94 9.20 -1.83
N ASN A 55 14.73 8.90 -1.37
CA ASN A 55 14.38 8.89 0.04
C ASN A 55 13.39 7.75 0.31
N GLU A 56 13.82 6.77 1.10
CA GLU A 56 13.02 5.56 1.37
C GLU A 56 11.71 5.88 2.08
N GLN A 57 11.70 6.85 2.97
CA GLN A 57 10.49 7.24 3.70
C GLN A 57 9.47 7.90 2.76
N ARG A 58 9.89 8.90 1.97
CA ARG A 58 8.99 9.54 0.98
C ARG A 58 8.44 8.53 -0.02
N PHE A 59 9.29 7.61 -0.50
CA PHE A 59 8.85 6.53 -1.38
C PHE A 59 7.78 5.65 -0.70
N ALA A 60 8.04 5.18 0.52
CA ALA A 60 7.14 4.29 1.23
C ALA A 60 5.80 4.96 1.55
N GLU A 61 5.79 6.25 1.94
CA GLU A 61 4.57 7.04 2.16
C GLU A 61 3.75 7.17 0.87
N ALA A 62 4.39 7.59 -0.23
CA ALA A 62 3.72 7.76 -1.52
C ALA A 62 3.16 6.42 -2.04
N TYR A 63 3.93 5.34 -1.88
CA TYR A 63 3.52 4.00 -2.27
C TYR A 63 2.33 3.51 -1.46
N THR A 64 2.39 3.61 -0.13
CA THR A 64 1.31 3.19 0.78
C THR A 64 0.01 3.92 0.48
N ARG A 65 0.04 5.24 0.35
CA ARG A 65 -1.15 6.04 -0.03
C ARG A 65 -1.73 5.62 -1.39
N SER A 66 -0.88 5.38 -2.38
CA SER A 66 -1.32 4.92 -3.70
C SER A 66 -1.97 3.55 -3.64
N ARG A 67 -1.39 2.61 -2.89
CA ARG A 67 -1.94 1.24 -2.75
C ARG A 67 -3.23 1.22 -1.95
N LYS A 68 -3.32 1.99 -0.87
CA LYS A 68 -4.55 2.16 -0.07
C LYS A 68 -5.70 2.69 -0.91
N ARG A 69 -5.46 3.72 -1.75
CA ARG A 69 -6.47 4.25 -2.69
C ARG A 69 -6.94 3.19 -3.70
N LYS A 70 -6.07 2.26 -4.09
CA LYS A 70 -6.41 1.12 -4.96
C LYS A 70 -7.13 -0.01 -4.22
N GLY A 71 -7.35 0.13 -2.92
CA GLY A 71 -8.10 -0.81 -2.09
C GLY A 71 -7.29 -2.01 -1.60
N PHE A 72 -5.99 -1.84 -1.39
CA PHE A 72 -5.14 -2.86 -0.77
C PHE A 72 -4.96 -2.58 0.72
N GLY A 73 -4.88 -3.64 1.51
CA GLY A 73 -4.73 -3.59 2.96
C GLY A 73 -3.27 -3.57 3.43
N PRO A 74 -3.06 -3.32 4.73
CA PRO A 74 -1.74 -3.08 5.31
C PRO A 74 -0.78 -4.26 5.17
N VAL A 75 -1.26 -5.50 5.31
CA VAL A 75 -0.41 -6.70 5.20
C VAL A 75 0.20 -6.82 3.82
N ARG A 76 -0.60 -6.65 2.78
CA ARG A 76 -0.11 -6.70 1.40
C ARG A 76 0.84 -5.56 1.08
N ILE A 77 0.53 -4.35 1.53
CA ILE A 77 1.38 -3.17 1.30
C ILE A 77 2.73 -3.36 2.00
N ASN A 78 2.75 -3.91 3.23
CA ASN A 78 3.99 -4.22 3.93
C ASN A 78 4.87 -5.19 3.13
N HIS A 79 4.32 -6.30 2.66
CA HIS A 79 5.06 -7.25 1.82
C HIS A 79 5.60 -6.61 0.55
N GLU A 80 4.82 -5.77 -0.11
CA GLU A 80 5.24 -5.06 -1.32
C GLU A 80 6.38 -4.07 -1.02
N LEU A 81 6.34 -3.32 0.09
CA LEU A 81 7.40 -2.41 0.51
C LEU A 81 8.70 -3.15 0.83
N LEU A 82 8.63 -4.25 1.57
CA LEU A 82 9.79 -5.11 1.87
C LEU A 82 10.42 -5.64 0.58
N SER A 83 9.61 -6.11 -0.38
CA SER A 83 10.09 -6.59 -1.68
C SER A 83 10.82 -5.51 -2.50
N LYS A 84 10.48 -4.24 -2.26
CA LYS A 84 11.11 -3.05 -2.87
C LYS A 84 12.33 -2.55 -2.11
N GLY A 85 12.76 -3.30 -1.08
CA GLY A 85 13.97 -3.02 -0.31
C GLY A 85 13.79 -1.99 0.81
N ILE A 86 12.55 -1.64 1.16
CA ILE A 86 12.28 -0.79 2.32
C ILE A 86 12.46 -1.60 3.60
N LYS A 87 13.12 -1.01 4.60
CA LYS A 87 13.35 -1.65 5.89
C LYS A 87 12.02 -1.87 6.62
N ASP A 88 11.92 -2.98 7.34
CA ASP A 88 10.72 -3.37 8.09
C ASP A 88 10.28 -2.29 9.08
N SER A 89 11.23 -1.67 9.80
CA SER A 89 10.95 -0.59 10.74
C SER A 89 10.30 0.62 10.09
N ILE A 90 10.75 1.01 8.88
CA ILE A 90 10.16 2.12 8.12
C ILE A 90 8.77 1.73 7.61
N SER A 91 8.64 0.53 7.04
CA SER A 91 7.38 0.05 6.50
C SER A 91 6.29 -0.04 7.58
N ASN A 92 6.59 -0.63 8.73
CA ASN A 92 5.65 -0.76 9.85
C ASN A 92 5.21 0.60 10.39
N GLN A 93 6.15 1.54 10.55
CA GLN A 93 5.82 2.89 11.02
C GLN A 93 4.89 3.62 10.05
N ILE A 94 5.18 3.59 8.78
CA ILE A 94 4.35 4.25 7.75
C ILE A 94 2.96 3.62 7.67
N ILE A 95 2.85 2.30 7.74
CA ILE A 95 1.57 1.62 7.75
C ILE A 95 0.76 2.00 8.98
N TYR A 96 1.40 2.10 10.14
CA TYR A 96 0.75 2.56 11.37
C TYR A 96 0.23 3.99 11.23
N ASP A 97 1.07 4.91 10.74
CA ASP A 97 0.73 6.34 10.59
C ASP A 97 -0.36 6.59 9.53
N GLU A 98 -0.42 5.75 8.50
CA GLU A 98 -1.40 5.88 7.40
C GLU A 98 -2.82 5.43 7.79
N GLY A 99 -3.02 4.74 8.92
CA GLY A 99 -4.36 4.32 9.37
C GLY A 99 -5.42 5.44 9.32
N PRO A 100 -6.69 5.19 9.57
CA PRO A 100 -7.30 3.93 9.99
C PRO A 100 -7.55 2.95 8.83
N TRP A 101 -7.23 1.68 9.04
CA TRP A 101 -7.37 0.64 8.02
C TRP A 101 -8.76 -0.04 8.03
N ASN A 102 -9.48 0.00 9.14
CA ASN A 102 -10.86 -0.48 9.22
C ASN A 102 -11.80 0.31 8.29
N GLU A 103 -11.66 1.63 8.22
CA GLU A 103 -12.41 2.46 7.27
C GLU A 103 -12.06 2.14 5.82
N ALA A 104 -10.77 1.90 5.54
CA ALA A 104 -10.32 1.49 4.22
C ALA A 104 -10.92 0.13 3.83
N ALA A 105 -10.95 -0.85 4.74
CA ALA A 105 -11.58 -2.16 4.52
C ALA A 105 -13.07 -2.01 4.22
N LYS A 106 -13.80 -1.20 5.02
CA LYS A 106 -15.22 -0.95 4.81
C LYS A 106 -15.49 -0.31 3.45
N LYS A 107 -14.72 0.71 3.07
CA LYS A 107 -14.86 1.38 1.76
C LYS A 107 -14.67 0.41 0.59
N VAL A 108 -13.69 -0.48 0.70
CA VAL A 108 -13.41 -1.50 -0.32
C VAL A 108 -14.54 -2.53 -0.37
N PHE A 109 -15.04 -2.93 0.78
CA PHE A 109 -16.18 -3.85 0.90
C PHE A 109 -17.43 -3.27 0.27
N ASP A 110 -17.85 -2.08 0.67
CA ASP A 110 -19.07 -1.40 0.20
C ASP A 110 -19.03 -1.15 -1.32
N LYS A 111 -17.85 -0.90 -1.87
CA LYS A 111 -17.66 -0.77 -3.32
C LYS A 111 -17.95 -2.08 -4.07
N LYS A 112 -17.59 -3.22 -3.49
CA LYS A 112 -17.74 -4.55 -4.12
C LYS A 112 -19.10 -5.18 -3.81
N PHE A 113 -19.59 -5.05 -2.58
CA PHE A 113 -20.78 -5.73 -2.08
C PHE A 113 -21.87 -4.71 -1.69
N LYS A 114 -22.67 -4.33 -2.68
CA LYS A 114 -23.68 -3.26 -2.55
C LYS A 114 -24.78 -3.58 -1.55
N ASN A 115 -25.04 -4.87 -1.34
CA ASN A 115 -26.11 -5.35 -0.42
C ASN A 115 -25.61 -5.52 1.03
N GLY A 116 -24.36 -5.12 1.32
CA GLY A 116 -23.78 -5.27 2.65
C GLY A 116 -23.34 -6.69 3.00
N PRO A 117 -23.02 -6.94 4.29
CA PRO A 117 -22.64 -8.25 4.80
C PRO A 117 -23.77 -9.27 4.63
N SER A 118 -23.43 -10.46 4.13
CA SER A 118 -24.37 -11.57 4.02
C SER A 118 -24.57 -12.27 5.36
N THR A 119 -25.75 -12.83 5.56
CA THR A 119 -26.06 -13.75 6.69
C THR A 119 -25.84 -15.21 6.34
N GLU A 120 -25.71 -15.55 5.06
CA GLU A 120 -25.39 -16.88 4.59
C GLU A 120 -23.90 -17.19 4.79
N ILE A 121 -23.59 -18.30 5.48
CA ILE A 121 -22.21 -18.68 5.85
C ILE A 121 -21.27 -18.73 4.64
N LYS A 122 -21.70 -19.37 3.55
CA LYS A 122 -20.88 -19.54 2.35
C LYS A 122 -20.55 -18.19 1.69
N GLU A 123 -21.52 -17.30 1.63
CA GLU A 123 -21.34 -15.98 1.04
C GLU A 123 -20.50 -15.06 1.95
N THR A 124 -20.72 -15.12 3.27
CA THR A 124 -19.89 -14.41 4.26
C THR A 124 -18.42 -14.80 4.16
N LEU A 125 -18.13 -16.10 4.00
CA LEU A 125 -16.74 -16.57 3.78
C LEU A 125 -16.13 -15.99 2.51
N LYS A 126 -16.86 -15.93 1.41
CA LYS A 126 -16.38 -15.31 0.16
C LYS A 126 -16.09 -13.83 0.35
N GLN A 127 -16.96 -13.12 1.05
CA GLN A 127 -16.79 -11.70 1.35
C GLN A 127 -15.54 -11.45 2.23
N LYS A 128 -15.33 -12.26 3.27
CA LYS A 128 -14.12 -12.20 4.12
C LYS A 128 -12.86 -12.54 3.34
N ASN A 129 -12.86 -13.61 2.54
CA ASN A 129 -11.73 -13.99 1.69
C ASN A 129 -11.37 -12.90 0.67
N PHE A 130 -12.36 -12.18 0.13
CA PHE A 130 -12.09 -11.03 -0.74
C PHE A 130 -11.24 -9.97 -0.06
N LEU A 131 -11.56 -9.58 1.18
CA LEU A 131 -10.79 -8.60 1.95
C LEU A 131 -9.42 -9.16 2.36
N GLN A 132 -9.36 -10.43 2.77
CA GLN A 132 -8.11 -11.10 3.11
C GLN A 132 -7.14 -11.15 1.92
N ASN A 133 -7.61 -11.47 0.73
CA ASN A 133 -6.81 -11.47 -0.50
C ASN A 133 -6.31 -10.07 -0.89
N ARG A 134 -6.99 -9.03 -0.43
CA ARG A 134 -6.55 -7.65 -0.55
C ARG A 134 -5.52 -7.23 0.49
N GLY A 135 -5.28 -8.07 1.50
CA GLY A 135 -4.26 -7.87 2.52
C GLY A 135 -4.75 -7.11 3.75
N PHE A 136 -6.05 -7.12 4.03
CA PHE A 136 -6.59 -6.63 5.30
C PHE A 136 -6.38 -7.67 6.40
N THR A 137 -6.15 -7.21 7.63
CA THR A 137 -6.01 -8.07 8.81
C THR A 137 -7.36 -8.63 9.24
N HIS A 138 -7.33 -9.71 10.04
CA HIS A 138 -8.56 -10.28 10.62
C HIS A 138 -9.38 -9.23 11.40
N LYS A 139 -8.71 -8.39 12.19
CA LYS A 139 -9.37 -7.32 12.96
C LYS A 139 -10.11 -6.33 12.06
N GLU A 140 -9.50 -5.91 10.97
CA GLU A 140 -10.11 -4.98 10.01
C GLU A 140 -11.27 -5.64 9.26
N ILE A 141 -11.12 -6.91 8.90
CA ILE A 141 -12.18 -7.69 8.26
C ILE A 141 -13.37 -7.82 9.20
N GLU A 142 -13.17 -8.28 10.44
CA GLU A 142 -14.26 -8.46 11.40
C GLU A 142 -14.98 -7.13 11.70
N SER A 143 -14.27 -6.00 11.72
CA SER A 143 -14.91 -4.69 11.95
C SER A 143 -15.96 -4.34 10.90
N VAL A 144 -15.79 -4.81 9.65
CA VAL A 144 -16.77 -4.59 8.58
C VAL A 144 -18.08 -5.32 8.85
N PHE A 145 -18.00 -6.54 9.40
CA PHE A 145 -19.18 -7.37 9.68
C PHE A 145 -19.85 -7.02 11.01
N THR A 146 -19.08 -6.65 12.02
CA THR A 146 -19.61 -6.27 13.35
C THR A 146 -20.41 -4.95 13.28
N ASN A 147 -19.90 -3.94 12.56
CA ASN A 147 -20.61 -2.68 12.36
C ASN A 147 -21.93 -2.87 11.60
N GLY A 148 -21.99 -3.84 10.68
CA GLY A 148 -23.24 -4.23 10.02
C GLY A 148 -24.27 -4.84 10.97
N MET A 149 -23.85 -5.68 11.91
CA MET A 149 -24.77 -6.24 12.95
C MET A 149 -25.34 -5.18 13.87
N LEU A 150 -24.54 -4.23 14.34
CA LEU A 150 -25.01 -3.13 15.20
C LEU A 150 -26.06 -2.26 14.49
N TRP A 151 -25.89 -2.04 13.19
CA TRP A 151 -26.86 -1.30 12.38
C TRP A 151 -28.19 -2.07 12.25
N PHE A 152 -28.16 -3.39 12.02
CA PHE A 152 -29.37 -4.24 11.99
C PHE A 152 -30.07 -4.26 13.32
N ILE A 153 -29.35 -4.33 14.44
CA ILE A 153 -29.92 -4.28 15.79
C ILE A 153 -30.58 -2.90 16.02
N ALA A 154 -29.90 -1.81 15.67
CA ALA A 154 -30.43 -0.45 15.82
C ALA A 154 -31.73 -0.25 14.98
N MET A 155 -31.74 -0.69 13.72
CA MET A 155 -32.94 -0.63 12.88
C MET A 155 -34.09 -1.49 13.41
N SER A 156 -33.77 -2.67 13.94
CA SER A 156 -34.82 -3.54 14.55
C SER A 156 -35.47 -2.88 15.78
N TYR A 157 -34.67 -2.16 16.58
CA TYR A 157 -35.22 -1.40 17.73
C TYR A 157 -36.05 -0.19 17.26
N GLU A 158 -35.65 0.55 16.23
CA GLU A 158 -36.44 1.68 15.70
C GLU A 158 -37.76 1.21 15.07
N VAL A 159 -37.79 0.09 14.39
CA VAL A 159 -39.00 -0.49 13.79
C VAL A 159 -39.96 -0.98 14.88
N LEU A 160 -39.44 -1.56 15.97
CA LEU A 160 -40.25 -1.96 17.13
C LEU A 160 -40.77 -0.75 17.89
N ALA A 161 -39.97 0.30 18.10
CA ALA A 161 -40.38 1.51 18.79
C ALA A 161 -41.46 2.33 18.06
N ARG A 162 -41.60 2.17 16.74
CA ARG A 162 -42.66 2.82 15.94
C ARG A 162 -43.98 2.04 15.93
N LYS A 163 -44.03 0.82 16.48
CA LYS A 163 -45.20 -0.03 16.52
C LYS A 163 -45.97 0.03 17.84
N TYR A 164 -45.44 0.73 18.82
CA TYR A 164 -46.06 1.01 20.13
C TYR A 164 -46.01 2.52 20.39
#